data_01c1fe9e8c31a2b86d71edc62ee96ff6
#
_entry.id   01c1fe9e8c31a2b86d71edc62ee96ff6
#
_cell.length_a   1.000
_cell.length_b   1.000
_cell.length_c   1.000
_cell.angle_alpha   90.00
_cell.angle_beta   90.00
_cell.angle_gamma   90.00
#
_symmetry.space_group_name_H-M   'P 1'
#
loop_
_entity.id
_entity.type
_entity.pdbx_description
1 polymer ?
#
loop_
_entity_poly.entity_id
_entity_poly.type
_entity_poly.pdbx_seq_one_letter_code
_entity_poly.pdbx_strand_id
1 'polypeptide(L)'
;HVMARRQRQMCIRDRNNSTPLKGHIFKNPDLAKTLKIILENGRKGFYEGVIAKTISDFIQEQGGFLSYEDLKNHKSEWIKPVSTNYRGYDVWELPPNGQGIAALQILNLLEGYDIRSMGFGSADYIHHFVEAKKIAFADRAKYYADPDFNDIPVDFLISKEYSNNRRKEINSEKSASNVLPGNIENGDTIYLTTADSEGNMVSLIQSNYRGCLLYTSDAADEP
;
A
#
# COMPACT_ATOMS: atom_id res chain seq x y z
N HIS A 1 -9.97 -21.70 -1.79
CA HIS A 1 -9.40 -22.46 -0.64
C HIS A 1 -7.94 -22.88 -0.87
N VAL A 2 -7.54 -23.26 -2.09
CA VAL A 2 -6.15 -23.66 -2.43
C VAL A 2 -5.21 -22.45 -2.43
N MET A 3 -5.62 -21.32 -3.02
CA MET A 3 -4.84 -20.07 -3.01
C MET A 3 -4.58 -19.55 -1.60
N ALA A 4 -5.59 -19.50 -0.74
CA ALA A 4 -5.42 -19.05 0.65
C ALA A 4 -4.52 -19.98 1.50
N ARG A 5 -4.37 -21.24 1.10
CA ARG A 5 -3.44 -22.19 1.72
C ARG A 5 -2.00 -21.95 1.27
N ARG A 6 -1.78 -21.66 -0.03
CA ARG A 6 -0.46 -21.33 -0.61
C ARG A 6 0.04 -19.99 -0.06
N GLN A 7 -0.78 -18.94 -0.03
CA GLN A 7 -0.42 -17.65 0.57
C GLN A 7 -0.01 -17.78 2.04
N ARG A 8 -0.75 -18.56 2.83
CA ARG A 8 -0.37 -18.82 4.23
C ARG A 8 0.94 -19.62 4.37
N GLN A 9 1.23 -20.53 3.45
CA GLN A 9 2.51 -21.24 3.43
C GLN A 9 3.68 -20.32 3.08
N MET A 10 3.49 -19.36 2.18
CA MET A 10 4.53 -18.43 1.76
C MET A 10 5.01 -17.52 2.90
N CYS A 11 4.10 -16.97 3.68
CA CYS A 11 4.44 -16.09 4.82
C CYS A 11 5.00 -16.84 6.05
N ILE A 12 5.18 -18.17 5.98
CA ILE A 12 5.54 -19.02 7.13
C ILE A 12 6.67 -20.01 6.79
N ARG A 13 7.32 -19.84 5.65
CA ARG A 13 8.36 -20.73 5.12
C ARG A 13 9.57 -20.89 6.05
N ASP A 14 9.88 -19.86 6.82
CA ASP A 14 10.92 -19.80 7.84
C ASP A 14 10.59 -20.53 9.14
N ARG A 15 9.43 -21.19 9.23
CA ARG A 15 8.92 -21.88 10.42
C ARG A 15 8.70 -23.37 10.22
N ASN A 16 9.69 -24.08 9.74
CA ASN A 16 9.62 -25.53 9.54
C ASN A 16 8.43 -25.95 8.64
N ASN A 17 8.06 -25.13 7.65
CA ASN A 17 6.96 -25.38 6.70
C ASN A 17 5.59 -25.67 7.35
N SER A 18 5.35 -25.16 8.57
CA SER A 18 4.07 -25.36 9.25
C SER A 18 3.36 -24.05 9.56
N THR A 19 2.05 -24.02 9.37
CA THR A 19 1.20 -22.91 9.80
C THR A 19 0.93 -23.01 11.30
N PRO A 20 0.91 -21.89 12.05
CA PRO A 20 0.49 -21.92 13.44
C PRO A 20 -0.95 -22.43 13.55
N LEU A 21 -1.21 -23.33 14.50
CA LEU A 21 -2.54 -23.83 14.79
C LEU A 21 -3.36 -22.74 15.51
N LYS A 22 -4.68 -22.85 15.45
CA LYS A 22 -5.57 -21.98 16.21
C LYS A 22 -5.24 -22.03 17.72
N GLY A 23 -5.04 -20.88 18.33
CA GLY A 23 -4.71 -20.75 19.75
C GLY A 23 -3.21 -20.87 20.08
N HIS A 24 -2.34 -21.11 19.11
CA HIS A 24 -0.90 -21.06 19.34
C HIS A 24 -0.40 -19.62 19.51
N ILE A 25 0.52 -19.43 20.45
CA ILE A 25 1.25 -18.19 20.61
C ILE A 25 2.26 -18.09 19.46
N PHE A 26 2.05 -17.12 18.59
CA PHE A 26 2.95 -16.84 17.50
C PHE A 26 4.26 -16.21 18.01
N LYS A 27 5.40 -16.77 17.61
CA LYS A 27 6.74 -16.24 17.95
C LYS A 27 7.56 -16.09 16.69
N ASN A 28 8.19 -14.94 16.50
CA ASN A 28 9.15 -14.67 15.44
C ASN A 28 10.48 -14.17 16.04
N PRO A 29 11.39 -15.08 16.42
CA PRO A 29 12.64 -14.73 17.08
C PRO A 29 13.57 -13.89 16.18
N ASP A 30 13.53 -14.08 14.87
CA ASP A 30 14.39 -13.35 13.95
C ASP A 30 13.92 -11.92 13.76
N LEU A 31 12.61 -11.70 13.63
CA LEU A 31 12.04 -10.36 13.66
C LEU A 31 12.33 -9.67 15.00
N ALA A 32 12.22 -10.40 16.12
CA ALA A 32 12.54 -9.86 17.44
C ALA A 32 14.01 -9.42 17.55
N LYS A 33 14.95 -10.17 16.97
CA LYS A 33 16.37 -9.77 16.91
C LYS A 33 16.55 -8.51 16.06
N THR A 34 15.93 -8.45 14.90
CA THR A 34 15.97 -7.28 14.02
C THR A 34 15.46 -6.02 14.73
N LEU A 35 14.28 -6.12 15.37
CA LEU A 35 13.72 -5.02 16.14
C LEU A 35 14.61 -4.60 17.32
N LYS A 36 15.28 -5.55 17.99
CA LYS A 36 16.26 -5.24 19.02
C LYS A 36 17.43 -4.43 18.52
N ILE A 37 18.00 -4.80 17.37
CA ILE A 37 19.10 -4.05 16.75
C ILE A 37 18.66 -2.61 16.46
N ILE A 38 17.44 -2.43 15.94
CA ILE A 38 16.89 -1.09 15.67
C ILE A 38 16.68 -0.31 16.97
N LEU A 39 16.14 -0.95 18.01
CA LEU A 39 15.92 -0.34 19.32
C LEU A 39 17.24 0.16 19.94
N GLU A 40 18.30 -0.65 19.88
CA GLU A 40 19.60 -0.34 20.48
C GLU A 40 20.40 0.70 19.68
N ASN A 41 20.28 0.71 18.35
CA ASN A 41 21.11 1.52 17.47
C ASN A 41 20.32 2.61 16.70
N GLY A 42 19.01 2.69 16.90
CA GLY A 42 18.14 3.67 16.22
C GLY A 42 18.20 3.52 14.69
N ARG A 43 18.17 4.66 13.99
CA ARG A 43 18.24 4.72 12.53
C ARG A 43 19.43 3.95 11.95
N LYS A 44 20.60 4.04 12.58
CA LYS A 44 21.80 3.34 12.11
C LYS A 44 21.63 1.83 12.15
N GLY A 45 20.88 1.31 13.12
CA GLY A 45 20.60 -0.11 13.23
C GLY A 45 19.88 -0.68 12.01
N PHE A 46 19.08 0.13 11.30
CA PHE A 46 18.37 -0.29 10.10
C PHE A 46 19.17 0.04 8.82
N TYR A 47 19.58 1.30 8.66
CA TYR A 47 20.14 1.80 7.39
C TYR A 47 21.65 1.55 7.23
N GLU A 48 22.31 1.16 8.31
CA GLU A 48 23.74 0.86 8.34
C GLU A 48 23.97 -0.49 9.04
N GLY A 49 25.09 -1.12 8.85
CA GLY A 49 25.44 -2.37 9.53
C GLY A 49 24.77 -3.62 8.94
N VAL A 50 24.47 -4.59 9.82
CA VAL A 50 24.10 -5.95 9.41
C VAL A 50 22.75 -6.00 8.68
N ILE A 51 21.77 -5.21 9.10
CA ILE A 51 20.43 -5.24 8.49
C ILE A 51 20.51 -4.69 7.05
N ALA A 52 21.10 -3.50 6.87
CA ALA A 52 21.28 -2.90 5.56
C ALA A 52 22.10 -3.82 4.62
N LYS A 53 23.17 -4.43 5.16
CA LYS A 53 23.96 -5.37 4.38
C LYS A 53 23.17 -6.60 3.95
N THR A 54 22.41 -7.20 4.85
CA THR A 54 21.57 -8.37 4.54
C THR A 54 20.52 -8.05 3.48
N ILE A 55 19.86 -6.90 3.58
CA ILE A 55 18.88 -6.46 2.58
C ILE A 55 19.54 -6.25 1.23
N SER A 56 20.65 -5.51 1.19
CA SER A 56 21.39 -5.25 -0.05
C SER A 56 21.88 -6.53 -0.70
N ASP A 57 22.56 -7.40 0.05
CA ASP A 57 23.10 -8.66 -0.49
C ASP A 57 21.97 -9.51 -1.09
N PHE A 58 20.86 -9.68 -0.37
CA PHE A 58 19.70 -10.43 -0.85
C PHE A 58 19.11 -9.84 -2.15
N ILE A 59 18.89 -8.53 -2.19
CA ILE A 59 18.32 -7.88 -3.38
C ILE A 59 19.26 -8.01 -4.59
N GLN A 60 20.57 -7.85 -4.37
CA GLN A 60 21.55 -7.97 -5.47
C GLN A 60 21.71 -9.42 -5.96
N GLU A 61 21.64 -10.41 -5.08
CA GLU A 61 21.61 -11.82 -5.44
C GLU A 61 20.41 -12.18 -6.34
N GLN A 62 19.29 -11.47 -6.18
CA GLN A 62 18.11 -11.62 -7.04
C GLN A 62 18.16 -10.74 -8.31
N GLY A 63 19.28 -10.08 -8.59
CA GLY A 63 19.43 -9.19 -9.75
C GLY A 63 18.77 -7.81 -9.58
N GLY A 64 18.39 -7.43 -8.36
CA GLY A 64 17.83 -6.11 -8.05
C GLY A 64 18.91 -5.03 -7.90
N PHE A 65 18.49 -3.77 -7.86
CA PHE A 65 19.39 -2.61 -7.93
C PHE A 65 19.74 -2.01 -6.56
N LEU A 66 18.94 -2.28 -5.49
CA LEU A 66 19.17 -1.68 -4.19
C LEU A 66 20.53 -2.10 -3.60
N SER A 67 21.39 -1.12 -3.35
CA SER A 67 22.71 -1.32 -2.78
C SER A 67 22.77 -0.94 -1.29
N TYR A 68 23.85 -1.35 -0.63
CA TYR A 68 24.13 -0.90 0.75
C TYR A 68 24.30 0.63 0.85
N GLU A 69 24.93 1.25 -0.15
CA GLU A 69 25.14 2.70 -0.18
C GLU A 69 23.82 3.47 -0.37
N ASP A 70 22.85 2.92 -1.11
CA ASP A 70 21.51 3.52 -1.22
C ASP A 70 20.82 3.55 0.14
N LEU A 71 20.87 2.44 0.89
CA LEU A 71 20.32 2.39 2.24
C LEU A 71 21.04 3.36 3.18
N LYS A 72 22.36 3.36 3.21
CA LYS A 72 23.17 4.21 4.07
C LYS A 72 22.98 5.71 3.78
N ASN A 73 22.86 6.08 2.51
CA ASN A 73 22.69 7.45 2.07
C ASN A 73 21.25 7.95 2.15
N HIS A 74 20.27 7.04 2.37
CA HIS A 74 18.88 7.43 2.51
C HIS A 74 18.70 8.47 3.62
N LYS A 75 17.89 9.49 3.35
CA LYS A 75 17.49 10.52 4.31
C LYS A 75 15.98 10.62 4.35
N SER A 76 15.44 10.70 5.56
CA SER A 76 14.02 10.99 5.75
C SER A 76 13.80 12.50 5.62
N GLU A 77 12.72 12.87 4.97
CA GLU A 77 12.37 14.26 4.71
C GLU A 77 11.03 14.61 5.35
N TRP A 78 10.90 15.86 5.79
CA TRP A 78 9.64 16.42 6.20
C TRP A 78 8.94 16.99 4.97
N ILE A 79 7.78 16.46 4.65
CA ILE A 79 6.98 16.90 3.51
C ILE A 79 5.65 17.48 3.98
N LYS A 80 5.09 18.41 3.20
CA LYS A 80 3.77 18.98 3.46
C LYS A 80 2.71 17.99 2.94
N PRO A 81 1.79 17.51 3.80
CA PRO A 81 0.69 16.66 3.33
C PRO A 81 -0.27 17.47 2.45
N VAL A 82 -1.00 16.77 1.60
CA VAL A 82 -2.04 17.32 0.73
C VAL A 82 -3.41 16.81 1.16
N SER A 83 -4.48 17.55 0.84
CA SER A 83 -5.81 17.19 1.30
C SER A 83 -6.89 17.43 0.25
N THR A 84 -8.01 16.77 0.43
CA THR A 84 -9.28 17.14 -0.19
C THR A 84 -10.38 17.19 0.86
N ASN A 85 -11.36 18.06 0.66
CA ASN A 85 -12.57 18.03 1.48
C ASN A 85 -13.52 16.97 0.94
N TYR A 86 -13.94 16.02 1.77
CA TYR A 86 -14.94 15.02 1.45
C TYR A 86 -16.13 15.16 2.42
N ARG A 87 -17.25 15.66 1.91
CA ARG A 87 -18.50 15.79 2.67
C ARG A 87 -18.35 16.55 3.99
N GLY A 88 -17.53 17.61 4.00
CA GLY A 88 -17.28 18.45 5.17
C GLY A 88 -16.09 18.02 6.03
N TYR A 89 -15.40 16.95 5.69
CA TYR A 89 -14.18 16.50 6.37
C TYR A 89 -12.96 16.67 5.47
N ASP A 90 -11.91 17.27 6.00
CA ASP A 90 -10.63 17.36 5.31
C ASP A 90 -9.86 16.06 5.52
N VAL A 91 -9.64 15.34 4.42
CA VAL A 91 -8.87 14.08 4.41
C VAL A 91 -7.47 14.38 3.89
N TRP A 92 -6.47 14.03 4.67
CA TRP A 92 -5.07 14.33 4.42
C TRP A 92 -4.30 13.08 4.04
N GLU A 93 -3.41 13.22 3.06
CA GLU A 93 -2.54 12.16 2.59
C GLU A 93 -1.15 12.69 2.24
N LEU A 94 -0.19 11.78 2.15
CA LEU A 94 1.14 12.12 1.66
C LEU A 94 1.13 12.25 0.13
N PRO A 95 1.85 13.25 -0.42
CA PRO A 95 2.02 13.36 -1.87
C PRO A 95 2.82 12.17 -2.43
N PRO A 96 2.93 12.00 -3.76
CA PRO A 96 3.83 11.04 -4.37
C PRO A 96 5.28 11.24 -3.86
N ASN A 97 6.03 10.20 -3.85
CA ASN A 97 6.08 8.94 -4.62
C ASN A 97 5.09 7.85 -4.17
N GLY A 98 4.54 7.93 -2.95
CA GLY A 98 3.51 7.02 -2.46
C GLY A 98 2.18 7.13 -3.23
N GLN A 99 1.21 6.33 -2.82
CA GLN A 99 -0.10 6.28 -3.48
C GLN A 99 -1.22 6.96 -2.69
N GLY A 100 -0.90 7.74 -1.67
CA GLY A 100 -1.87 8.38 -0.77
C GLY A 100 -2.92 9.21 -1.52
N ILE A 101 -2.49 10.02 -2.49
CA ILE A 101 -3.42 10.85 -3.26
C ILE A 101 -4.44 10.05 -4.10
N ALA A 102 -4.21 8.76 -4.36
CA ALA A 102 -5.23 7.93 -5.01
C ALA A 102 -6.47 7.75 -4.11
N ALA A 103 -6.31 7.71 -2.79
CA ALA A 103 -7.43 7.71 -1.86
C ALA A 103 -8.23 9.02 -1.97
N LEU A 104 -7.55 10.17 -2.05
CA LEU A 104 -8.19 11.47 -2.23
C LEU A 104 -8.96 11.56 -3.56
N GLN A 105 -8.39 11.03 -4.64
CA GLN A 105 -9.07 10.94 -5.95
C GLN A 105 -10.31 10.04 -5.88
N ILE A 106 -10.23 8.88 -5.24
CA ILE A 106 -11.38 7.98 -5.05
C ILE A 106 -12.49 8.68 -4.28
N LEU A 107 -12.17 9.35 -3.19
CA LEU A 107 -13.15 10.11 -2.41
C LEU A 107 -13.82 11.21 -3.25
N ASN A 108 -13.04 11.97 -4.01
CA ASN A 108 -13.57 13.00 -4.88
C ASN A 108 -14.49 12.44 -5.99
N LEU A 109 -14.15 11.27 -6.54
CA LEU A 109 -15.02 10.59 -7.52
C LEU A 109 -16.33 10.12 -6.87
N LEU A 110 -16.26 9.53 -5.67
CA LEU A 110 -17.41 9.01 -4.95
C LEU A 110 -18.32 10.10 -4.38
N GLU A 111 -17.83 11.30 -4.16
CA GLU A 111 -18.61 12.40 -3.59
C GLU A 111 -19.83 12.77 -4.44
N GLY A 112 -19.77 12.55 -5.75
CA GLY A 112 -20.88 12.80 -6.67
C GLY A 112 -22.04 11.80 -6.62
N TYR A 113 -21.92 10.74 -5.80
CA TYR A 113 -22.95 9.70 -5.66
C TYR A 113 -23.52 9.68 -4.25
N ASP A 114 -24.79 9.31 -4.12
CA ASP A 114 -25.37 9.03 -2.80
C ASP A 114 -25.01 7.60 -2.33
N ILE A 115 -23.76 7.44 -1.93
CA ILE A 115 -23.21 6.16 -1.47
C ILE A 115 -24.00 5.60 -0.26
N ARG A 116 -24.60 6.47 0.55
CA ARG A 116 -25.36 6.04 1.72
C ARG A 116 -26.64 5.31 1.32
N SER A 117 -27.36 5.81 0.31
CA SER A 117 -28.59 5.20 -0.17
C SER A 117 -28.38 3.84 -0.84
N MET A 118 -27.18 3.62 -1.40
CA MET A 118 -26.83 2.32 -2.01
C MET A 118 -26.76 1.17 -1.00
N GLY A 119 -26.53 1.48 0.27
CA GLY A 119 -26.35 0.49 1.34
C GLY A 119 -24.93 -0.13 1.35
N PHE A 120 -24.38 -0.24 2.53
CA PHE A 120 -23.02 -0.77 2.72
C PHE A 120 -22.89 -2.21 2.20
N GLY A 121 -21.92 -2.46 1.34
CA GLY A 121 -21.62 -3.79 0.79
C GLY A 121 -22.59 -4.27 -0.29
N SER A 122 -23.55 -3.44 -0.74
CA SER A 122 -24.41 -3.78 -1.88
C SER A 122 -23.61 -3.84 -3.19
N ALA A 123 -24.20 -4.43 -4.21
CA ALA A 123 -23.60 -4.48 -5.55
C ALA A 123 -23.32 -3.08 -6.10
N ASP A 124 -24.25 -2.15 -5.94
CA ASP A 124 -24.10 -0.75 -6.38
C ASP A 124 -22.96 -0.03 -5.63
N TYR A 125 -22.90 -0.19 -4.31
CA TYR A 125 -21.83 0.35 -3.49
C TYR A 125 -20.46 -0.16 -3.97
N ILE A 126 -20.32 -1.47 -4.10
CA ILE A 126 -19.06 -2.10 -4.53
C ILE A 126 -18.70 -1.69 -5.94
N HIS A 127 -19.69 -1.65 -6.86
CA HIS A 127 -19.50 -1.25 -8.24
C HIS A 127 -18.91 0.17 -8.34
N HIS A 128 -19.55 1.16 -7.73
CA HIS A 128 -19.08 2.55 -7.77
C HIS A 128 -17.70 2.73 -7.13
N PHE A 129 -17.45 2.03 -6.02
CA PHE A 129 -16.13 2.05 -5.37
C PHE A 129 -15.04 1.46 -6.28
N VAL A 130 -15.32 0.34 -6.94
CA VAL A 130 -14.34 -0.32 -7.83
C VAL A 130 -14.10 0.51 -9.09
N GLU A 131 -15.13 1.11 -9.69
CA GLU A 131 -14.97 1.97 -10.86
C GLU A 131 -14.19 3.24 -10.51
N ALA A 132 -14.47 3.89 -9.40
CA ALA A 132 -13.68 5.03 -8.92
C ALA A 132 -12.21 4.64 -8.66
N LYS A 133 -11.97 3.46 -8.07
CA LYS A 133 -10.62 2.93 -7.87
C LYS A 133 -9.91 2.70 -9.20
N LYS A 134 -10.56 2.13 -10.21
CA LYS A 134 -9.95 1.91 -11.53
C LYS A 134 -9.44 3.21 -12.14
N ILE A 135 -10.24 4.28 -12.09
CA ILE A 135 -9.87 5.60 -12.60
C ILE A 135 -8.66 6.16 -11.84
N ALA A 136 -8.71 6.20 -10.52
CA ALA A 136 -7.62 6.72 -9.70
C ALA A 136 -6.32 5.91 -9.90
N PHE A 137 -6.43 4.61 -10.11
CA PHE A 137 -5.27 3.74 -10.34
C PHE A 137 -4.72 3.83 -11.76
N ALA A 138 -5.53 4.18 -12.76
CA ALA A 138 -5.05 4.52 -14.09
C ALA A 138 -4.22 5.81 -14.05
N ASP A 139 -4.68 6.83 -13.33
CA ASP A 139 -3.91 8.05 -13.08
C ASP A 139 -2.62 7.78 -12.32
N ARG A 140 -2.70 6.93 -11.27
CA ARG A 140 -1.54 6.50 -10.52
C ARG A 140 -0.48 5.84 -11.41
N ALA A 141 -0.89 4.94 -12.28
CA ALA A 141 0.03 4.24 -13.18
C ALA A 141 0.75 5.18 -14.15
N LYS A 142 0.12 6.30 -14.50
CA LYS A 142 0.66 7.26 -15.46
C LYS A 142 1.48 8.37 -14.81
N TYR A 143 1.03 8.88 -13.68
CA TYR A 143 1.54 10.14 -13.12
C TYR A 143 2.36 9.99 -11.85
N TYR A 144 2.12 8.93 -11.02
CA TYR A 144 2.82 8.83 -9.74
C TYR A 144 4.20 8.24 -9.95
N ALA A 145 5.19 9.00 -9.55
CA ALA A 145 6.59 8.65 -9.63
C ALA A 145 7.37 9.38 -8.54
N ASP A 146 8.68 9.29 -8.58
CA ASP A 146 9.55 10.07 -7.74
C ASP A 146 9.53 11.55 -8.20
N PRO A 147 9.14 12.50 -7.32
CA PRO A 147 9.04 13.91 -7.67
C PRO A 147 10.37 14.56 -8.03
N ASP A 148 11.49 13.99 -7.63
CA ASP A 148 12.83 14.49 -8.02
C ASP A 148 13.11 14.28 -9.52
N PHE A 149 12.38 13.37 -10.16
CA PHE A 149 12.56 13.03 -11.58
C PHE A 149 11.34 13.35 -12.45
N ASN A 150 10.20 13.69 -11.83
CA ASN A 150 8.95 13.89 -12.56
C ASN A 150 8.14 15.05 -11.98
N ASP A 151 7.63 15.91 -12.84
CA ASP A 151 6.64 16.91 -12.45
C ASP A 151 5.26 16.26 -12.35
N ILE A 152 4.78 16.08 -11.12
CA ILE A 152 3.52 15.41 -10.84
C ILE A 152 2.46 16.46 -10.50
N PRO A 153 1.41 16.61 -11.33
CA PRO A 153 0.39 17.64 -11.13
C PRO A 153 -0.59 17.27 -9.99
N VAL A 154 -0.09 17.19 -8.74
CA VAL A 154 -0.86 16.72 -7.59
C VAL A 154 -2.14 17.52 -7.39
N ASP A 155 -2.05 18.85 -7.35
CA ASP A 155 -3.20 19.75 -7.11
C ASP A 155 -4.29 19.55 -8.17
N PHE A 156 -3.88 19.34 -9.42
CA PHE A 156 -4.81 19.04 -10.51
C PHE A 156 -5.48 17.69 -10.32
N LEU A 157 -4.71 16.64 -10.03
CA LEU A 157 -5.21 15.26 -9.87
C LEU A 157 -6.24 15.14 -8.72
N ILE A 158 -6.05 15.88 -7.63
CA ILE A 158 -6.99 15.89 -6.49
C ILE A 158 -8.04 16.98 -6.57
N SER A 159 -8.11 17.76 -7.67
CA SER A 159 -9.11 18.80 -7.82
C SER A 159 -10.52 18.24 -8.03
N LYS A 160 -11.51 18.99 -7.56
CA LYS A 160 -12.92 18.65 -7.75
C LYS A 160 -13.32 18.72 -9.24
N GLU A 161 -12.77 19.67 -9.96
CA GLU A 161 -13.02 19.83 -11.40
C GLU A 161 -12.55 18.59 -12.18
N TYR A 162 -11.32 18.16 -11.96
CA TYR A 162 -10.78 16.95 -12.56
C TYR A 162 -11.64 15.73 -12.23
N SER A 163 -11.98 15.54 -10.96
CA SER A 163 -12.79 14.41 -10.50
C SER A 163 -14.20 14.44 -11.09
N ASN A 164 -14.82 15.61 -11.25
CA ASN A 164 -16.12 15.75 -11.90
C ASN A 164 -16.07 15.35 -13.39
N ASN A 165 -14.97 15.64 -14.08
CA ASN A 165 -14.79 15.22 -15.45
C ASN A 165 -14.57 13.71 -15.57
N ARG A 166 -13.70 13.15 -14.73
CA ARG A 166 -13.40 11.71 -14.72
C ARG A 166 -14.60 10.87 -14.28
N ARG A 167 -15.46 11.37 -13.41
CA ARG A 167 -16.69 10.70 -12.96
C ARG A 167 -17.64 10.34 -14.11
N LYS A 168 -17.65 11.11 -15.19
CA LYS A 168 -18.45 10.83 -16.38
C LYS A 168 -18.08 9.51 -17.08
N GLU A 169 -16.92 8.95 -16.77
CA GLU A 169 -16.46 7.67 -17.30
C GLU A 169 -17.05 6.47 -16.52
N ILE A 170 -17.61 6.71 -15.33
CA ILE A 170 -18.27 5.66 -14.54
C ILE A 170 -19.67 5.45 -15.07
N ASN A 171 -19.92 4.24 -15.58
CA ASN A 171 -21.25 3.79 -15.95
C ASN A 171 -21.84 2.99 -14.78
N SER A 172 -22.98 3.42 -14.23
CA SER A 172 -23.59 2.81 -13.04
C SER A 172 -24.12 1.39 -13.25
N GLU A 173 -24.33 0.97 -14.51
CA GLU A 173 -24.90 -0.34 -14.84
C GLU A 173 -23.87 -1.32 -15.42
N LYS A 174 -22.73 -0.81 -15.90
CA LYS A 174 -21.75 -1.61 -16.61
C LYS A 174 -20.33 -1.32 -16.15
N SER A 175 -19.63 -2.39 -15.77
CA SER A 175 -18.21 -2.30 -15.42
C SER A 175 -17.37 -1.93 -16.64
N ALA A 176 -16.47 -0.97 -16.49
CA ALA A 176 -15.50 -0.60 -17.52
C ALA A 176 -14.53 -1.76 -17.75
N SER A 177 -14.45 -2.23 -19.00
CA SER A 177 -13.53 -3.28 -19.42
C SER A 177 -12.13 -2.76 -19.78
N ASN A 178 -12.02 -1.44 -20.02
CA ASN A 178 -10.78 -0.78 -20.43
C ASN A 178 -10.65 0.57 -19.74
N VAL A 179 -10.14 0.57 -18.54
CA VAL A 179 -9.53 1.77 -17.95
C VAL A 179 -8.03 1.54 -18.11
N LEU A 180 -7.45 2.05 -19.19
CA LEU A 180 -6.04 1.88 -19.50
C LEU A 180 -5.15 2.57 -18.48
N PRO A 181 -3.96 2.06 -18.25
CA PRO A 181 -3.55 0.69 -18.02
C PRO A 181 -2.91 0.52 -16.65
N GLY A 182 -3.12 -0.53 -16.02
CA GLY A 182 -2.31 -1.04 -14.94
C GLY A 182 -2.71 -2.48 -14.68
N ASN A 183 -1.82 -3.40 -14.95
CA ASN A 183 -1.99 -4.77 -14.52
C ASN A 183 -1.98 -4.76 -12.98
N ILE A 184 -3.16 -4.87 -12.38
CA ILE A 184 -3.32 -4.87 -10.92
C ILE A 184 -3.24 -6.32 -10.47
N GLU A 185 -2.05 -6.73 -10.09
CA GLU A 185 -1.87 -7.96 -9.33
C GLU A 185 -2.08 -7.68 -7.84
N ASN A 186 -2.71 -8.63 -7.13
CA ASN A 186 -3.16 -8.50 -5.75
C ASN A 186 -1.99 -8.36 -4.76
N GLY A 187 -2.07 -7.39 -3.86
CA GLY A 187 -1.14 -7.23 -2.73
C GLY A 187 -1.86 -7.32 -1.39
N ASP A 188 -1.19 -7.89 -0.38
CA ASP A 188 -1.70 -8.00 0.98
C ASP A 188 -1.07 -6.94 1.89
N THR A 189 -1.91 -6.27 2.68
CA THR A 189 -1.49 -5.23 3.61
C THR A 189 -2.13 -5.50 4.97
N ILE A 190 -1.34 -5.40 6.03
CA ILE A 190 -1.82 -5.47 7.41
C ILE A 190 -1.91 -4.05 7.95
N TYR A 191 -3.08 -3.71 8.47
CA TYR A 191 -3.34 -2.45 9.16
C TYR A 191 -3.87 -2.73 10.55
N LEU A 192 -3.33 -2.06 11.56
CA LEU A 192 -3.83 -2.12 12.92
C LEU A 192 -3.96 -0.72 13.52
N THR A 193 -4.94 -0.56 14.36
CA THR A 193 -5.11 0.61 15.21
C THR A 193 -5.22 0.19 16.67
N THR A 194 -4.65 0.98 17.54
CA THR A 194 -4.81 0.81 18.98
C THR A 194 -5.16 2.15 19.60
N ALA A 195 -5.94 2.12 20.66
CA ALA A 195 -6.25 3.29 21.48
C ALA A 195 -6.19 2.91 22.95
N ASP A 196 -5.76 3.84 23.80
CA ASP A 196 -5.80 3.69 25.24
C ASP A 196 -6.94 4.50 25.88
N SER A 197 -7.10 4.37 27.18
CA SER A 197 -8.11 5.08 27.95
C SER A 197 -7.85 6.58 28.11
N GLU A 198 -6.65 7.05 27.77
CA GLU A 198 -6.23 8.44 27.84
C GLU A 198 -6.48 9.17 26.50
N GLY A 199 -6.96 8.46 25.49
CA GLY A 199 -7.26 9.01 24.15
C GLY A 199 -6.05 9.02 23.21
N ASN A 200 -4.93 8.40 23.59
CA ASN A 200 -3.82 8.20 22.67
C ASN A 200 -4.20 7.13 21.64
N MET A 201 -3.88 7.40 20.38
CA MET A 201 -4.19 6.51 19.27
C MET A 201 -2.94 6.23 18.46
N VAL A 202 -2.72 4.96 18.12
CA VAL A 202 -1.67 4.54 17.19
C VAL A 202 -2.32 3.88 15.99
N SER A 203 -1.92 4.33 14.81
CA SER A 203 -2.29 3.73 13.54
C SER A 203 -1.01 3.19 12.89
N LEU A 204 -0.93 1.88 12.73
CA LEU A 204 0.23 1.20 12.15
C LEU A 204 -0.21 0.44 10.91
N ILE A 205 0.48 0.70 9.81
CA ILE A 205 0.34 -0.07 8.58
C ILE A 205 1.67 -0.75 8.27
N GLN A 206 1.61 -2.02 7.97
CA GLN A 206 2.75 -2.80 7.49
C GLN A 206 2.33 -3.60 6.27
N SER A 207 3.06 -3.45 5.18
CA SER A 207 2.76 -4.11 3.93
C SER A 207 4.05 -4.52 3.22
N ASN A 208 3.97 -5.66 2.57
CA ASN A 208 4.97 -6.11 1.61
C ASN A 208 4.59 -5.74 0.17
N TYR A 209 3.54 -4.90 0.00
CA TYR A 209 2.99 -4.42 -1.25
C TYR A 209 2.35 -5.52 -2.12
N ARG A 210 3.05 -6.61 -2.42
CA ARG A 210 2.56 -7.76 -3.21
C ARG A 210 2.85 -9.05 -2.46
N GLY A 211 1.97 -9.44 -1.55
CA GLY A 211 2.18 -10.62 -0.74
C GLY A 211 3.46 -10.51 0.11
N CYS A 212 4.16 -11.59 0.33
CA CYS A 212 5.46 -11.56 0.98
C CYS A 212 6.54 -11.18 -0.02
N LEU A 213 7.22 -10.03 0.14
CA LEU A 213 8.32 -9.58 -0.74
C LEU A 213 9.37 -10.66 -1.02
N LEU A 214 9.55 -11.60 -0.09
CA LEU A 214 10.48 -12.73 -0.22
C LEU A 214 10.06 -13.78 -1.25
N TYR A 215 8.82 -13.75 -1.77
CA TYR A 215 8.25 -14.88 -2.53
C TYR A 215 7.60 -14.49 -3.84
N THR A 216 7.77 -13.25 -4.28
CA THR A 216 7.16 -12.79 -5.54
C THR A 216 7.69 -13.51 -6.76
N SER A 217 8.90 -14.07 -6.71
CA SER A 217 9.46 -14.89 -7.77
C SER A 217 9.03 -16.36 -7.73
N ASP A 218 8.73 -16.89 -6.53
CA ASP A 218 8.49 -18.32 -6.32
C ASP A 218 6.99 -18.70 -6.35
N ALA A 219 6.12 -17.70 -6.20
CA ALA A 219 4.67 -17.92 -6.20
C ALA A 219 4.02 -17.81 -7.58
N ALA A 220 4.72 -17.18 -8.52
CA ALA A 220 4.23 -17.01 -9.89
C ALA A 220 4.61 -18.19 -10.81
N ASP A 221 5.60 -19.00 -10.42
CA ASP A 221 6.18 -20.04 -11.26
C ASP A 221 5.73 -21.47 -10.92
N GLU A 222 4.83 -21.63 -9.93
CA GLU A 222 4.26 -22.95 -9.70
C GLU A 222 2.92 -23.13 -10.45
N PRO A 223 2.79 -24.23 -11.26
CA PRO A 223 1.61 -24.53 -12.06
C PRO A 223 0.35 -24.86 -11.24
#